data_9d6cdc8bbac083da2a376019e0dc7f54
#
_entry.id   9d6cdc8bbac083da2a376019e0dc7f54
#
_cell.length_a   1.000
_cell.length_b   1.000
_cell.length_c   1.000
_cell.angle_alpha   90.00
_cell.angle_beta   90.00
_cell.angle_gamma   90.00
#
_symmetry.space_group_name_H-M   'P 1'
#
loop_
_entity.id
_entity.type
_entity.pdbx_description
1 polymer ?
#
loop_
_entity_poly.entity_id
_entity_poly.type
_entity_poly.pdbx_seq_one_letter_code
_entity_poly.pdbx_strand_id
1 'polypeptide(L)'
;MTDTVIITRTIRLYPNQHMRAVLDANMDYRRRCWNEALELWNDMYAVRSLMLSRQTRLMIAEYLKIKKTLENNSKLKPKTKQQKKQRLRQLETTLTDNDWELAKSNPSPTWRRVRDELVSNKMQWQSQYSSRILQLTVQDLGKAWENFFNQAQPGWGRPKFRSRFETHQGFKSDTARIKGNQLFLDHPRQNHDQWSSLTLKSQDILSDKCGVMSFYRERGKYYVTIPFKMPVSQLPKLKATDKTTGVDRNVNRFVTIDGTFHVAPQRLTRLYQRVKHYQRMLAKKRLINGKKKACRSHNYQQIRMKLQRTYRKIHNIQADLMQKFTTMLVKQYNTVVIEDLNVKGMKMSHIASKGLHRSMFGLFRQAVTYKCQWYQRELIVANRFYPSTQRCPYCGNIKTGDDKITLYGNKKHHTLHNQYICYNPACSHYLQVQDRDYSAVMALNDLVKHPELNHAY
;
A
#
# COMPACT_ATOMS: atom_id res chain seq x y z
N MET A 1 -11.74 23.44 -12.66
CA MET A 1 -10.83 22.99 -11.57
C MET A 1 -9.50 22.66 -12.21
N THR A 2 -8.41 23.28 -11.80
CA THR A 2 -7.08 22.92 -12.33
C THR A 2 -6.73 21.52 -11.82
N ASP A 3 -6.69 20.54 -12.71
CA ASP A 3 -6.30 19.18 -12.36
C ASP A 3 -4.88 19.19 -11.81
N THR A 4 -4.76 18.89 -10.52
CA THR A 4 -3.47 18.82 -9.84
C THR A 4 -3.13 17.37 -9.53
N VAL A 5 -1.89 17.00 -9.77
CA VAL A 5 -1.33 15.66 -9.47
C VAL A 5 -0.35 15.77 -8.31
N ILE A 6 -0.30 14.74 -7.49
CA ILE A 6 0.70 14.63 -6.42
C ILE A 6 1.83 13.71 -6.88
N ILE A 7 3.03 14.27 -7.00
CA ILE A 7 4.25 13.52 -7.31
C ILE A 7 5.10 13.42 -6.04
N THR A 8 5.29 12.22 -5.54
CA THR A 8 6.08 12.00 -4.33
C THR A 8 7.51 11.63 -4.68
N ARG A 9 8.47 12.38 -4.15
CA ARG A 9 9.90 12.08 -4.26
C ARG A 9 10.51 11.78 -2.91
N THR A 10 11.37 10.78 -2.87
CA THR A 10 12.21 10.47 -1.70
C THR A 10 13.63 10.91 -1.98
N ILE A 11 14.11 11.88 -1.19
CA ILE A 11 15.40 12.54 -1.35
C ILE A 11 16.29 12.16 -0.16
N ARG A 12 17.52 11.77 -0.44
CA ARG A 12 18.52 11.54 0.60
C ARG A 12 19.04 12.87 1.12
N LEU A 13 19.05 13.02 2.45
CA LEU A 13 19.57 14.19 3.14
C LEU A 13 21.01 13.94 3.62
N TYR A 14 21.80 15.00 3.67
CA TYR A 14 23.18 15.01 4.16
C TYR A 14 23.32 16.05 5.29
N PRO A 15 22.63 15.82 6.45
CA PRO A 15 22.66 16.77 7.55
C PRO A 15 24.04 16.84 8.20
N ASN A 16 24.43 18.04 8.63
CA ASN A 16 25.58 18.26 9.52
C ASN A 16 25.30 17.67 10.91
N GLN A 17 26.24 17.76 11.83
CA GLN A 17 26.12 17.17 13.17
C GLN A 17 24.95 17.78 13.94
N HIS A 18 24.76 19.09 13.90
CA HIS A 18 23.67 19.81 14.55
C HIS A 18 22.30 19.33 14.01
N MET A 19 22.14 19.34 12.68
CA MET A 19 20.88 18.88 12.06
C MET A 19 20.58 17.40 12.29
N ARG A 20 21.60 16.55 12.44
CA ARG A 20 21.39 15.15 12.85
C ARG A 20 20.75 15.08 14.23
N ALA A 21 21.27 15.88 15.18
CA ALA A 21 20.72 15.93 16.54
C ALA A 21 19.26 16.42 16.53
N VAL A 22 18.96 17.48 15.75
CA VAL A 22 17.60 18.00 15.60
C VAL A 22 16.65 16.95 15.00
N LEU A 23 17.06 16.31 13.92
CA LEU A 23 16.23 15.27 13.27
C LEU A 23 16.01 14.06 14.19
N ASP A 24 17.04 13.59 14.88
CA ASP A 24 16.95 12.45 15.81
C ASP A 24 16.10 12.78 17.02
N ALA A 25 16.19 14.00 17.57
CA ALA A 25 15.33 14.45 18.66
C ALA A 25 13.84 14.48 18.26
N ASN A 26 13.52 15.01 17.07
CA ASN A 26 12.16 15.01 16.55
C ASN A 26 11.62 13.57 16.29
N MET A 27 12.48 12.67 15.84
CA MET A 27 12.11 11.24 15.67
C MET A 27 11.84 10.57 17.00
N ASP A 28 12.64 10.84 18.03
CA ASP A 28 12.43 10.30 19.39
C ASP A 28 11.17 10.89 20.02
N TYR A 29 10.95 12.19 19.87
CA TYR A 29 9.72 12.85 20.33
C TYR A 29 8.48 12.22 19.70
N ARG A 30 8.47 12.03 18.37
CA ARG A 30 7.38 11.34 17.68
C ARG A 30 7.14 9.94 18.20
N ARG A 31 8.20 9.18 18.50
CA ARG A 31 8.10 7.84 19.08
C ARG A 31 7.44 7.86 20.46
N ARG A 32 7.81 8.82 21.32
CA ARG A 32 7.20 9.03 22.64
C ARG A 32 5.72 9.36 22.49
N CYS A 33 5.39 10.38 21.68
CA CYS A 33 3.98 10.75 21.42
C CYS A 33 3.13 9.55 20.93
N TRP A 34 3.71 8.69 20.06
CA TRP A 34 3.02 7.48 19.63
C TRP A 34 2.74 6.51 20.77
N ASN A 35 3.72 6.30 21.65
CA ASN A 35 3.58 5.35 22.77
C ASN A 35 2.60 5.86 23.83
N GLU A 36 2.72 7.13 24.20
CA GLU A 36 1.79 7.80 25.14
C GLU A 36 0.35 7.80 24.57
N ALA A 37 0.19 8.14 23.30
CA ALA A 37 -1.11 8.10 22.65
C ALA A 37 -1.71 6.68 22.57
N LEU A 38 -0.88 5.67 22.33
CA LEU A 38 -1.34 4.28 22.28
C LEU A 38 -1.74 3.76 23.66
N GLU A 39 -1.00 4.10 24.70
CA GLU A 39 -1.33 3.79 26.08
C GLU A 39 -2.68 4.40 26.45
N LEU A 40 -2.83 5.70 26.29
CA LEU A 40 -4.09 6.41 26.55
C LEU A 40 -5.26 5.86 25.74
N TRP A 41 -5.03 5.52 24.48
CA TRP A 41 -6.05 4.88 23.63
C TRP A 41 -6.50 3.53 24.18
N ASN A 42 -5.53 2.73 24.64
CA ASN A 42 -5.81 1.42 25.23
C ASN A 42 -6.60 1.56 26.53
N ASP A 43 -6.27 2.54 27.37
CA ASP A 43 -6.94 2.79 28.65
C ASP A 43 -8.39 3.26 28.43
N MET A 44 -8.61 4.22 27.53
CA MET A 44 -9.95 4.65 27.14
C MET A 44 -10.78 3.48 26.58
N TYR A 45 -10.15 2.61 25.77
CA TYR A 45 -10.82 1.44 25.22
C TYR A 45 -11.14 0.39 26.29
N ALA A 46 -10.24 0.17 27.25
CA ALA A 46 -10.42 -0.75 28.36
C ALA A 46 -11.56 -0.30 29.27
N VAL A 47 -11.58 0.96 29.70
CA VAL A 47 -12.66 1.55 30.51
C VAL A 47 -14.01 1.37 29.81
N ARG A 48 -14.12 1.75 28.55
CA ARG A 48 -15.35 1.56 27.77
C ARG A 48 -15.77 0.08 27.69
N SER A 49 -14.81 -0.84 27.61
CA SER A 49 -15.09 -2.27 27.50
C SER A 49 -15.56 -2.89 28.81
N LEU A 50 -15.16 -2.32 29.95
CA LEU A 50 -15.66 -2.71 31.27
C LEU A 50 -17.08 -2.19 31.52
N MET A 51 -17.38 -0.95 31.09
CA MET A 51 -18.68 -0.31 31.33
C MET A 51 -19.77 -0.80 30.35
N LEU A 52 -19.43 -1.21 29.15
CA LEU A 52 -20.38 -1.62 28.11
C LEU A 52 -20.03 -3.02 27.57
N SER A 53 -21.00 -3.92 27.55
CA SER A 53 -20.82 -5.26 26.96
C SER A 53 -20.42 -5.18 25.48
N ARG A 54 -19.80 -6.23 24.96
CA ARG A 54 -19.45 -6.29 23.52
C ARG A 54 -20.70 -6.17 22.65
N GLN A 55 -21.79 -6.80 23.05
CA GLN A 55 -23.05 -6.78 22.30
C GLN A 55 -23.64 -5.36 22.28
N THR A 56 -23.73 -4.71 23.44
CA THR A 56 -24.21 -3.33 23.57
C THR A 56 -23.39 -2.37 22.72
N ARG A 57 -22.06 -2.48 22.76
CA ARG A 57 -21.16 -1.63 21.94
C ARG A 57 -21.41 -1.81 20.43
N LEU A 58 -21.66 -3.03 19.96
CA LEU A 58 -21.97 -3.31 18.55
C LEU A 58 -23.33 -2.73 18.16
N MET A 59 -24.35 -2.88 19.02
CA MET A 59 -25.68 -2.31 18.80
C MET A 59 -25.65 -0.78 18.71
N ILE A 60 -24.95 -0.11 19.61
CA ILE A 60 -24.77 1.35 19.58
C ILE A 60 -24.04 1.79 18.31
N ALA A 61 -22.97 1.08 17.92
CA ALA A 61 -22.22 1.39 16.69
C ALA A 61 -23.10 1.21 15.43
N GLU A 62 -23.91 0.16 15.39
CA GLU A 62 -24.87 -0.11 14.30
C GLU A 62 -25.93 1.01 14.23
N TYR A 63 -26.50 1.38 15.38
CA TYR A 63 -27.48 2.47 15.49
C TYR A 63 -26.91 3.78 14.92
N LEU A 64 -25.75 4.22 15.38
CA LEU A 64 -25.11 5.46 14.93
C LEU A 64 -24.80 5.44 13.43
N LYS A 65 -24.38 4.29 12.91
CA LYS A 65 -24.11 4.11 11.48
C LYS A 65 -25.39 4.22 10.63
N ILE A 66 -26.48 3.59 11.09
CA ILE A 66 -27.77 3.64 10.39
C ILE A 66 -28.32 5.07 10.43
N LYS A 67 -28.31 5.71 11.58
CA LYS A 67 -28.77 7.09 11.77
C LYS A 67 -28.04 8.04 10.83
N LYS A 68 -26.71 8.02 10.83
CA LYS A 68 -25.89 8.83 9.92
C LYS A 68 -26.17 8.53 8.43
N THR A 69 -26.45 7.28 8.10
CA THR A 69 -26.76 6.89 6.71
C THR A 69 -28.11 7.45 6.26
N LEU A 70 -29.09 7.48 7.17
CA LEU A 70 -30.43 8.03 6.89
C LEU A 70 -30.40 9.57 6.80
N GLU A 71 -29.55 10.23 7.59
CA GLU A 71 -29.38 11.70 7.57
C GLU A 71 -28.65 12.18 6.31
N ASN A 72 -27.57 11.49 5.91
CA ASN A 72 -26.66 11.96 4.85
C ASN A 72 -27.01 11.47 3.45
N ASN A 73 -27.96 10.54 3.27
CA ASN A 73 -28.21 9.91 1.98
C ASN A 73 -29.67 10.04 1.54
N SER A 74 -30.00 11.17 0.92
CA SER A 74 -31.35 11.46 0.37
C SER A 74 -31.76 10.53 -0.79
N LYS A 75 -30.79 9.87 -1.45
CA LYS A 75 -30.98 9.02 -2.64
C LYS A 75 -31.14 7.51 -2.34
N LEU A 76 -31.39 7.13 -1.09
CA LEU A 76 -31.63 5.72 -0.74
C LEU A 76 -32.94 5.22 -1.35
N LYS A 77 -32.91 4.00 -1.92
CA LYS A 77 -34.11 3.32 -2.44
C LYS A 77 -35.14 3.18 -1.30
N PRO A 78 -36.44 3.41 -1.57
CA PRO A 78 -37.51 3.41 -0.54
C PRO A 78 -37.52 2.16 0.34
N LYS A 79 -37.38 0.97 -0.26
CA LYS A 79 -37.31 -0.33 0.44
C LYS A 79 -36.13 -0.40 1.44
N THR A 80 -34.95 0.05 1.01
CA THR A 80 -33.75 0.09 1.87
C THR A 80 -33.89 1.09 3.01
N LYS A 81 -34.52 2.23 2.74
CA LYS A 81 -34.80 3.27 3.75
C LYS A 81 -35.76 2.73 4.81
N GLN A 82 -36.81 2.00 4.40
CA GLN A 82 -37.78 1.38 5.30
C GLN A 82 -37.15 0.30 6.19
N GLN A 83 -36.34 -0.61 5.60
CA GLN A 83 -35.61 -1.62 6.35
C GLN A 83 -34.66 -1.03 7.40
N LYS A 84 -33.94 0.04 7.04
CA LYS A 84 -33.05 0.76 7.97
C LYS A 84 -33.83 1.44 9.10
N LYS A 85 -34.98 2.06 8.83
CA LYS A 85 -35.85 2.63 9.86
C LYS A 85 -36.38 1.57 10.81
N GLN A 86 -36.81 0.42 10.29
CA GLN A 86 -37.28 -0.70 11.12
C GLN A 86 -36.15 -1.23 12.02
N ARG A 87 -34.95 -1.41 11.48
CA ARG A 87 -33.78 -1.84 12.27
C ARG A 87 -33.41 -0.82 13.34
N LEU A 88 -33.48 0.46 13.03
CA LEU A 88 -33.21 1.53 13.98
C LEU A 88 -34.17 1.49 15.16
N ARG A 89 -35.48 1.32 14.93
CA ARG A 89 -36.49 1.15 15.99
C ARG A 89 -36.22 -0.09 16.85
N GLN A 90 -35.82 -1.22 16.25
CA GLN A 90 -35.46 -2.42 17.00
C GLN A 90 -34.28 -2.17 17.93
N LEU A 91 -33.26 -1.42 17.49
CA LEU A 91 -32.11 -1.08 18.32
C LEU A 91 -32.50 -0.10 19.43
N GLU A 92 -33.39 0.85 19.16
CA GLU A 92 -33.91 1.80 20.17
C GLU A 92 -34.69 1.07 21.28
N THR A 93 -35.47 0.06 20.96
CA THR A 93 -36.21 -0.73 21.97
C THR A 93 -35.31 -1.69 22.76
N THR A 94 -34.17 -2.07 22.23
CA THR A 94 -33.24 -3.02 22.87
C THR A 94 -32.24 -2.33 23.78
N LEU A 95 -31.82 -1.11 23.43
CA LEU A 95 -30.84 -0.31 24.19
C LEU A 95 -31.56 0.46 25.30
N THR A 96 -31.09 0.32 26.53
CA THR A 96 -31.61 1.01 27.71
C THR A 96 -31.07 2.43 27.84
N ASP A 97 -31.76 3.28 28.58
CA ASP A 97 -31.27 4.64 28.90
C ASP A 97 -29.93 4.59 29.61
N ASN A 98 -29.70 3.61 30.48
CA ASN A 98 -28.41 3.39 31.13
C ASN A 98 -27.30 3.04 30.14
N ASP A 99 -27.58 2.25 29.09
CA ASP A 99 -26.61 1.97 28.01
C ASP A 99 -26.19 3.25 27.28
N TRP A 100 -27.14 4.14 27.05
CA TRP A 100 -26.87 5.44 26.41
C TRP A 100 -26.08 6.38 27.32
N GLU A 101 -26.38 6.43 28.60
CA GLU A 101 -25.60 7.23 29.58
C GLU A 101 -24.17 6.71 29.72
N LEU A 102 -24.00 5.40 29.84
CA LEU A 102 -22.67 4.76 29.88
C LEU A 102 -21.89 4.98 28.59
N ALA A 103 -22.55 4.96 27.44
CA ALA A 103 -21.93 5.24 26.17
C ALA A 103 -21.51 6.70 26.02
N LYS A 104 -22.28 7.63 26.60
CA LYS A 104 -22.00 9.07 26.60
C LYS A 104 -20.85 9.43 27.52
N SER A 105 -20.82 8.87 28.72
CA SER A 105 -19.74 9.08 29.71
C SER A 105 -18.45 8.39 29.32
N ASN A 106 -18.52 7.26 28.60
CA ASN A 106 -17.36 6.49 28.11
C ASN A 106 -17.36 6.39 26.58
N PRO A 107 -17.18 7.49 25.85
CA PRO A 107 -17.19 7.46 24.39
C PRO A 107 -15.99 6.68 23.83
N SER A 108 -16.14 6.15 22.61
CA SER A 108 -15.04 5.47 21.91
C SER A 108 -13.83 6.40 21.77
N PRO A 109 -12.61 5.89 21.96
CA PRO A 109 -11.42 6.69 21.72
C PRO A 109 -11.37 7.12 20.25
N THR A 110 -11.04 8.39 20.04
CA THR A 110 -10.80 8.99 18.73
C THR A 110 -9.45 9.68 18.74
N TRP A 111 -8.85 9.88 17.58
CA TRP A 111 -7.57 10.60 17.52
C TRP A 111 -7.67 12.03 18.08
N ARG A 112 -8.83 12.71 17.93
CA ARG A 112 -9.06 14.05 18.50
C ARG A 112 -9.06 14.03 20.02
N ARG A 113 -9.85 13.15 20.61
CA ARG A 113 -9.95 13.01 22.07
C ARG A 113 -8.58 12.66 22.69
N VAL A 114 -7.87 11.69 22.11
CA VAL A 114 -6.52 11.31 22.57
C VAL A 114 -5.53 12.47 22.42
N ARG A 115 -5.60 13.24 21.33
CA ARG A 115 -4.77 14.44 21.16
C ARG A 115 -5.07 15.47 22.25
N ASP A 116 -6.35 15.78 22.47
CA ASP A 116 -6.76 16.84 23.40
C ASP A 116 -6.31 16.50 24.81
N GLU A 117 -6.43 15.24 25.22
CA GLU A 117 -5.95 14.75 26.52
C GLU A 117 -4.41 14.84 26.64
N LEU A 118 -3.67 14.47 25.59
CA LEU A 118 -2.21 14.61 25.59
C LEU A 118 -1.74 16.08 25.56
N VAL A 119 -2.52 16.97 24.98
CA VAL A 119 -2.21 18.40 24.96
C VAL A 119 -2.47 19.03 26.32
N SER A 120 -3.55 18.66 27.01
CA SER A 120 -3.87 19.16 28.36
C SER A 120 -2.82 18.73 29.39
N ASN A 121 -2.27 17.51 29.23
CA ASN A 121 -1.24 16.94 30.13
C ASN A 121 0.19 17.14 29.63
N LYS A 122 0.41 18.10 28.72
CA LYS A 122 1.72 18.33 28.09
C LYS A 122 2.74 18.84 29.09
N MET A 123 3.86 18.12 29.19
CA MET A 123 4.99 18.52 30.06
C MET A 123 5.81 19.65 29.43
N GLN A 124 6.48 20.47 30.25
CA GLN A 124 7.27 21.62 29.83
C GLN A 124 8.35 21.27 28.78
N TRP A 125 9.07 20.15 28.95
CA TRP A 125 10.10 19.71 27.99
C TRP A 125 9.55 19.42 26.58
N GLN A 126 8.27 19.08 26.45
CA GLN A 126 7.64 18.84 25.15
C GLN A 126 7.40 20.12 24.38
N SER A 127 7.45 21.29 25.04
CA SER A 127 7.26 22.59 24.40
C SER A 127 8.40 23.01 23.48
N GLN A 128 9.57 22.39 23.61
CA GLN A 128 10.70 22.57 22.68
C GLN A 128 10.49 21.91 21.31
N TYR A 129 9.43 21.10 21.13
CA TYR A 129 9.11 20.45 19.87
C TYR A 129 7.84 21.05 19.25
N SER A 130 7.75 20.96 17.92
CA SER A 130 6.54 21.38 17.21
C SER A 130 5.32 20.57 17.66
N SER A 131 4.25 21.26 18.02
CA SER A 131 2.96 20.65 18.36
C SER A 131 2.35 19.84 17.18
N ARG A 132 2.78 20.18 15.95
CA ARG A 132 2.32 19.48 14.75
C ARG A 132 2.81 18.03 14.70
N ILE A 133 4.01 17.75 15.27
CA ILE A 133 4.53 16.37 15.36
C ILE A 133 3.61 15.50 16.22
N LEU A 134 3.18 16.00 17.38
CA LEU A 134 2.23 15.31 18.25
C LEU A 134 0.91 15.06 17.50
N GLN A 135 0.33 16.12 16.93
CA GLN A 135 -0.96 16.05 16.23
C GLN A 135 -0.94 15.02 15.08
N LEU A 136 0.06 15.11 14.19
CA LEU A 136 0.19 14.18 13.06
C LEU A 136 0.46 12.74 13.52
N THR A 137 1.17 12.58 14.65
CA THR A 137 1.43 11.26 15.22
C THR A 137 0.15 10.60 15.74
N VAL A 138 -0.68 11.36 16.45
CA VAL A 138 -1.97 10.84 16.97
C VAL A 138 -2.95 10.58 15.82
N GLN A 139 -2.95 11.38 14.77
CA GLN A 139 -3.71 11.10 13.55
C GLN A 139 -3.27 9.80 12.87
N ASP A 140 -1.95 9.56 12.78
CA ASP A 140 -1.41 8.31 12.25
C ASP A 140 -1.83 7.10 13.10
N LEU A 141 -1.88 7.25 14.42
CA LEU A 141 -2.38 6.21 15.33
C LEU A 141 -3.87 5.95 15.11
N GLY A 142 -4.68 7.00 14.95
CA GLY A 142 -6.11 6.87 14.62
C GLY A 142 -6.31 6.06 13.33
N LYS A 143 -5.58 6.39 12.26
CA LYS A 143 -5.61 5.62 11.01
C LYS A 143 -5.15 4.17 11.19
N ALA A 144 -4.18 3.91 12.06
CA ALA A 144 -3.74 2.55 12.34
C ALA A 144 -4.84 1.73 13.04
N TRP A 145 -5.60 2.33 13.93
CA TRP A 145 -6.77 1.70 14.56
C TRP A 145 -7.93 1.51 13.58
N GLU A 146 -8.23 2.49 12.73
CA GLU A 146 -9.21 2.37 11.65
C GLU A 146 -8.88 1.18 10.73
N ASN A 147 -7.62 1.05 10.32
CA ASN A 147 -7.15 -0.08 9.51
C ASN A 147 -7.29 -1.42 10.24
N PHE A 148 -7.01 -1.47 11.54
CA PHE A 148 -7.17 -2.68 12.35
C PHE A 148 -8.63 -3.14 12.42
N PHE A 149 -9.58 -2.20 12.57
CA PHE A 149 -11.01 -2.50 12.61
C PHE A 149 -11.65 -2.67 11.22
N ASN A 150 -10.93 -2.36 10.14
CA ASN A 150 -11.47 -2.47 8.79
C ASN A 150 -11.57 -3.93 8.34
N GLN A 151 -12.77 -4.48 8.40
CA GLN A 151 -13.06 -5.86 7.99
C GLN A 151 -12.85 -6.12 6.49
N ALA A 152 -12.98 -5.09 5.66
CA ALA A 152 -12.78 -5.21 4.20
C ALA A 152 -11.31 -5.46 3.83
N GLN A 153 -10.37 -5.13 4.74
CA GLN A 153 -8.94 -5.38 4.56
C GLN A 153 -8.37 -6.18 5.74
N PRO A 154 -8.73 -7.46 5.91
CA PRO A 154 -8.21 -8.27 6.99
C PRO A 154 -6.69 -8.45 6.87
N GLY A 155 -5.99 -8.40 7.99
CA GLY A 155 -4.54 -8.61 8.06
C GLY A 155 -3.74 -7.44 8.63
N TRP A 156 -4.38 -6.31 8.92
CA TRP A 156 -3.76 -5.27 9.74
C TRP A 156 -3.75 -5.71 11.21
N GLY A 157 -2.56 -5.75 11.83
CA GLY A 157 -2.44 -6.05 13.26
C GLY A 157 -2.81 -4.86 14.13
N ARG A 158 -3.13 -5.14 15.41
CA ARG A 158 -3.33 -4.10 16.42
C ARG A 158 -2.09 -3.19 16.49
N PRO A 159 -2.24 -1.86 16.62
CA PRO A 159 -1.12 -0.94 16.83
C PRO A 159 -0.24 -1.37 18.01
N LYS A 160 1.09 -1.23 17.85
CA LYS A 160 2.08 -1.66 18.85
C LYS A 160 2.95 -0.49 19.28
N PHE A 161 3.48 -0.58 20.49
CA PHE A 161 4.49 0.34 20.99
C PHE A 161 5.73 0.32 20.10
N ARG A 162 6.33 1.49 19.90
CA ARG A 162 7.52 1.67 19.06
C ARG A 162 8.78 1.69 19.91
N SER A 163 9.76 0.89 19.48
CA SER A 163 11.06 0.82 20.13
C SER A 163 12.02 1.88 19.60
N ARG A 164 12.87 2.44 20.49
CA ARG A 164 14.00 3.29 20.09
C ARG A 164 15.06 2.58 19.23
N PHE A 165 15.03 1.27 19.20
CA PHE A 165 15.94 0.42 18.41
C PHE A 165 15.37 0.00 17.04
N GLU A 166 14.23 0.56 16.64
CA GLU A 166 13.71 0.34 15.30
C GLU A 166 14.70 0.88 14.25
N THR A 167 14.84 0.12 13.16
CA THR A 167 15.75 0.49 12.06
C THR A 167 15.22 1.62 11.19
N HIS A 168 13.92 1.84 11.22
CA HIS A 168 13.23 2.91 10.51
C HIS A 168 12.51 3.80 11.53
N GLN A 169 13.01 5.00 11.71
CA GLN A 169 12.43 6.01 12.60
C GLN A 169 12.17 7.27 11.78
N GLY A 170 11.06 7.93 12.05
CA GLY A 170 10.73 9.14 11.30
C GLY A 170 9.62 9.95 11.97
N PHE A 171 9.43 11.17 11.50
CA PHE A 171 8.34 12.06 11.87
C PHE A 171 7.77 12.74 10.63
N LYS A 172 6.60 13.34 10.76
CA LYS A 172 5.96 14.13 9.70
C LYS A 172 5.91 15.59 10.09
N SER A 173 5.98 16.45 9.09
CA SER A 173 5.74 17.88 9.21
C SER A 173 4.87 18.36 8.05
N ASP A 174 3.85 19.12 8.34
CA ASP A 174 2.99 19.81 7.38
C ASP A 174 3.31 21.30 7.27
N THR A 175 4.25 21.79 8.09
CA THR A 175 4.73 23.17 8.15
C THR A 175 6.13 23.33 7.55
N ALA A 176 6.85 22.21 7.30
CA ALA A 176 8.11 22.23 6.59
C ALA A 176 7.89 22.80 5.17
N ARG A 177 8.83 23.65 4.74
CA ARG A 177 8.75 24.39 3.49
C ARG A 177 10.08 24.41 2.73
N ILE A 178 9.98 24.55 1.42
CA ILE A 178 11.13 24.71 0.53
C ILE A 178 11.17 26.18 0.08
N LYS A 179 12.35 26.78 0.15
CA LYS A 179 12.65 28.09 -0.46
C LYS A 179 13.92 27.96 -1.29
N GLY A 180 13.81 28.10 -2.61
CA GLY A 180 14.90 27.78 -3.52
C GLY A 180 15.35 26.33 -3.34
N ASN A 181 16.63 26.11 -3.03
CA ASN A 181 17.18 24.79 -2.76
C ASN A 181 17.29 24.44 -1.25
N GLN A 182 16.71 25.25 -0.38
CA GLN A 182 16.76 25.05 1.06
C GLN A 182 15.44 24.49 1.59
N LEU A 183 15.53 23.44 2.39
CA LEU A 183 14.43 22.81 3.11
C LEU A 183 14.45 23.27 4.57
N PHE A 184 13.42 23.97 4.98
CA PHE A 184 13.23 24.46 6.34
C PHE A 184 12.26 23.55 7.08
N LEU A 185 12.67 23.10 8.27
CA LEU A 185 11.77 22.41 9.20
C LEU A 185 10.91 23.43 9.95
N ASP A 186 9.81 22.95 10.50
CA ASP A 186 9.07 23.70 11.51
C ASP A 186 9.85 23.73 12.82
N HIS A 187 9.93 24.89 13.44
CA HIS A 187 10.58 25.07 14.72
C HIS A 187 9.61 25.68 15.73
N PRO A 188 9.73 25.37 17.02
CA PRO A 188 8.98 26.03 18.07
C PRO A 188 9.35 27.52 18.13
N ARG A 189 8.39 28.38 18.45
CA ARG A 189 8.58 29.83 18.54
C ARG A 189 9.71 30.24 19.49
N GLN A 190 10.06 29.37 20.44
CA GLN A 190 11.05 29.60 21.49
C GLN A 190 12.52 29.37 21.08
N ASN A 191 12.78 28.75 19.91
CA ASN A 191 14.13 28.32 19.51
C ASN A 191 14.53 28.84 18.12
N HIS A 192 14.26 30.11 17.83
CA HIS A 192 14.57 30.73 16.53
C HIS A 192 16.06 30.69 16.18
N ASP A 193 16.93 30.86 17.15
CA ASP A 193 18.38 31.05 16.93
C ASP A 193 19.13 29.75 16.63
N GLN A 194 18.53 28.60 16.89
CA GLN A 194 19.14 27.29 16.63
C GLN A 194 18.70 26.66 15.29
N TRP A 195 18.03 27.43 14.47
CA TRP A 195 17.45 26.95 13.25
C TRP A 195 18.46 26.82 12.12
N SER A 196 18.53 25.65 11.50
CA SER A 196 19.34 25.45 10.31
C SER A 196 18.52 24.72 9.22
N SER A 197 18.80 25.08 7.97
CA SER A 197 18.18 24.49 6.82
C SER A 197 18.96 23.27 6.30
N LEU A 198 18.29 22.46 5.49
CA LEU A 198 18.88 21.34 4.78
C LEU A 198 18.91 21.67 3.29
N THR A 199 20.08 21.56 2.68
CA THR A 199 20.24 21.80 1.24
C THR A 199 19.75 20.60 0.43
N LEU A 200 18.88 20.84 -0.54
CA LEU A 200 18.43 19.89 -1.54
C LEU A 200 19.11 20.17 -2.88
N LYS A 201 19.18 19.17 -3.75
CA LYS A 201 19.60 19.39 -5.14
C LYS A 201 18.42 20.00 -5.91
N SER A 202 18.66 21.04 -6.71
CA SER A 202 17.61 21.73 -7.48
C SER A 202 16.83 20.77 -8.39
N GLN A 203 17.49 19.79 -8.98
CA GLN A 203 16.84 18.76 -9.82
C GLN A 203 15.85 17.86 -9.07
N ASP A 204 15.89 17.82 -7.74
CA ASP A 204 14.99 17.02 -6.93
C ASP A 204 13.70 17.78 -6.54
N ILE A 205 13.69 19.09 -6.74
CA ILE A 205 12.58 19.98 -6.42
C ILE A 205 11.70 20.13 -7.66
N LEU A 206 10.42 19.78 -7.53
CA LEU A 206 9.46 19.83 -8.63
C LEU A 206 8.53 21.04 -8.55
N SER A 207 8.24 21.50 -7.34
CA SER A 207 7.31 22.60 -7.08
C SER A 207 7.54 23.14 -5.65
N ASP A 208 7.23 24.40 -5.42
CA ASP A 208 7.22 24.98 -4.07
C ASP A 208 5.99 24.55 -3.27
N LYS A 209 4.93 24.10 -3.96
CA LYS A 209 3.70 23.61 -3.33
C LYS A 209 3.88 22.16 -2.91
N CYS A 210 4.07 21.94 -1.63
CA CYS A 210 4.27 20.62 -1.05
C CYS A 210 3.12 20.22 -0.13
N GLY A 211 2.91 18.92 0.03
CA GLY A 211 2.06 18.35 1.07
C GLY A 211 2.86 18.00 2.32
N VAL A 212 2.27 17.18 3.20
CA VAL A 212 2.91 16.72 4.43
C VAL A 212 4.21 15.97 4.13
N MET A 213 5.33 16.51 4.56
CA MET A 213 6.65 15.89 4.38
C MET A 213 6.91 14.83 5.45
N SER A 214 7.60 13.76 5.06
CA SER A 214 7.99 12.68 5.98
C SER A 214 9.51 12.59 6.06
N PHE A 215 10.05 12.90 7.22
CA PHE A 215 11.47 12.78 7.52
C PHE A 215 11.73 11.46 8.21
N TYR A 216 12.77 10.73 7.79
CA TYR A 216 13.10 9.48 8.43
C TYR A 216 14.57 9.12 8.33
N ARG A 217 15.01 8.33 9.31
CA ARG A 217 16.32 7.72 9.34
C ARG A 217 16.19 6.22 9.11
N GLU A 218 16.92 5.74 8.14
CA GLU A 218 17.04 4.32 7.87
C GLU A 218 18.51 3.91 7.82
N ARG A 219 18.95 3.09 8.77
CA ARG A 219 20.33 2.57 8.86
C ARG A 219 21.39 3.66 8.86
N GLY A 220 21.17 4.70 9.64
CA GLY A 220 22.10 5.83 9.79
C GLY A 220 22.12 6.81 8.62
N LYS A 221 21.22 6.67 7.64
CA LYS A 221 21.04 7.62 6.54
C LYS A 221 19.72 8.33 6.68
N TYR A 222 19.70 9.63 6.40
CA TYR A 222 18.52 10.48 6.51
C TYR A 222 17.88 10.69 5.16
N TYR A 223 16.58 10.74 5.15
CA TYR A 223 15.75 10.90 3.96
C TYR A 223 14.57 11.82 4.27
N VAL A 224 14.09 12.51 3.26
CA VAL A 224 12.79 13.17 3.25
C VAL A 224 11.96 12.65 2.09
N THR A 225 10.71 12.39 2.35
CA THR A 225 9.71 12.11 1.29
C THR A 225 8.80 13.32 1.18
N ILE A 226 8.81 13.95 0.01
CA ILE A 226 8.10 15.19 -0.28
C ILE A 226 7.03 14.93 -1.34
N PRO A 227 5.75 15.11 -1.00
CA PRO A 227 4.66 15.10 -1.99
C PRO A 227 4.52 16.50 -2.61
N PHE A 228 4.97 16.66 -3.83
CA PHE A 228 4.83 17.88 -4.63
C PHE A 228 3.45 17.92 -5.29
N LYS A 229 2.77 19.06 -5.21
CA LYS A 229 1.52 19.32 -5.92
C LYS A 229 1.85 20.04 -7.22
N MET A 230 1.55 19.41 -8.35
CA MET A 230 1.81 19.96 -9.66
C MET A 230 0.55 20.04 -10.51
N PRO A 231 0.34 21.10 -11.30
CA PRO A 231 -0.68 21.11 -12.34
C PRO A 231 -0.39 20.03 -13.39
N VAL A 232 -1.42 19.36 -13.90
CA VAL A 232 -1.27 18.34 -14.96
C VAL A 232 -0.61 18.95 -16.20
N SER A 233 -0.84 20.23 -16.48
CA SER A 233 -0.23 20.95 -17.60
C SER A 233 1.30 21.03 -17.55
N GLN A 234 1.90 20.92 -16.37
CA GLN A 234 3.36 20.94 -16.17
C GLN A 234 4.00 19.55 -16.23
N LEU A 235 3.20 18.49 -16.39
CA LEU A 235 3.74 17.15 -16.55
C LEU A 235 4.38 16.98 -17.92
N PRO A 236 5.45 16.16 -18.02
CA PRO A 236 6.04 15.84 -19.32
C PRO A 236 5.02 15.24 -20.28
N LYS A 237 4.76 15.91 -21.38
CA LYS A 237 3.89 15.37 -22.43
C LYS A 237 4.64 14.28 -23.20
N LEU A 238 4.05 13.10 -23.28
CA LEU A 238 4.55 12.03 -24.13
C LEU A 238 4.00 12.18 -25.55
N LYS A 239 4.70 11.62 -26.53
CA LYS A 239 4.20 11.54 -27.90
C LYS A 239 2.84 10.82 -27.92
N ALA A 240 1.93 11.32 -28.71
CA ALA A 240 0.67 10.65 -28.98
C ALA A 240 0.92 9.27 -29.62
N THR A 241 0.12 8.29 -29.25
CA THR A 241 0.16 6.94 -29.81
C THR A 241 -1.21 6.31 -29.64
N ASP A 242 -1.67 5.56 -30.63
CA ASP A 242 -2.92 4.82 -30.59
C ASP A 242 -2.71 3.34 -30.21
N LYS A 243 -1.45 2.96 -29.95
CA LYS A 243 -1.11 1.58 -29.58
C LYS A 243 -1.74 1.20 -28.23
N THR A 244 -2.25 -0.01 -28.16
CA THR A 244 -2.85 -0.60 -26.96
C THR A 244 -2.17 -1.92 -26.62
N THR A 245 -2.17 -2.32 -25.37
CA THR A 245 -1.64 -3.62 -24.94
C THR A 245 -2.33 -4.17 -23.72
N GLY A 246 -2.63 -5.46 -23.74
CA GLY A 246 -2.80 -6.23 -22.52
C GLY A 246 -1.45 -6.51 -21.85
N VAL A 247 -1.45 -6.77 -20.55
CA VAL A 247 -0.26 -7.20 -19.80
C VAL A 247 -0.59 -8.45 -19.02
N ASP A 248 -0.13 -9.60 -19.51
CA ASP A 248 -0.16 -10.84 -18.72
C ASP A 248 1.01 -10.88 -17.73
N ARG A 249 0.69 -11.19 -16.46
CA ARG A 249 1.64 -11.09 -15.35
C ARG A 249 1.97 -12.44 -14.76
N ASN A 250 3.06 -13.00 -15.20
CA ASN A 250 3.63 -14.20 -14.64
C ASN A 250 4.66 -13.88 -13.53
N VAL A 251 5.02 -14.89 -12.73
CA VAL A 251 5.94 -14.74 -11.60
C VAL A 251 7.33 -14.24 -12.02
N ASN A 252 7.82 -14.66 -13.18
CA ASN A 252 9.18 -14.39 -13.66
C ASN A 252 9.22 -13.47 -14.88
N ARG A 253 8.10 -13.28 -15.54
CA ARG A 253 8.00 -12.48 -16.77
C ARG A 253 6.64 -11.79 -16.88
N PHE A 254 6.62 -10.65 -17.53
CA PHE A 254 5.40 -9.95 -17.95
C PHE A 254 5.39 -9.91 -19.46
N VAL A 255 4.27 -10.25 -20.05
CA VAL A 255 4.11 -10.32 -21.51
C VAL A 255 3.23 -9.17 -21.97
N THR A 256 3.63 -8.52 -23.05
CA THR A 256 2.89 -7.47 -23.76
C THR A 256 2.72 -7.88 -25.22
N ILE A 257 1.98 -7.13 -26.00
CA ILE A 257 1.79 -7.41 -27.42
C ILE A 257 3.11 -7.35 -28.20
N ASP A 258 4.05 -6.50 -27.80
CA ASP A 258 5.34 -6.31 -28.48
C ASP A 258 6.47 -7.19 -27.90
N GLY A 259 6.20 -8.00 -26.85
CA GLY A 259 7.20 -8.92 -26.32
C GLY A 259 7.16 -9.17 -24.82
N THR A 260 8.21 -9.81 -24.34
CA THR A 260 8.33 -10.29 -22.95
C THR A 260 9.34 -9.48 -22.15
N PHE A 261 8.94 -9.04 -20.96
CA PHE A 261 9.81 -8.38 -19.98
C PHE A 261 10.15 -9.31 -18.83
N HIS A 262 11.42 -9.64 -18.66
CA HIS A 262 11.90 -10.51 -17.58
C HIS A 262 12.04 -9.76 -16.26
N VAL A 263 11.29 -10.17 -15.25
CA VAL A 263 11.27 -9.54 -13.91
C VAL A 263 12.14 -10.27 -12.89
N ALA A 264 12.76 -11.38 -13.25
CA ALA A 264 13.59 -12.20 -12.38
C ALA A 264 15.03 -12.36 -12.92
N PRO A 265 15.82 -11.28 -13.04
CA PRO A 265 17.19 -11.40 -13.53
C PRO A 265 18.05 -12.27 -12.60
N GLN A 266 19.09 -12.94 -13.14
CA GLN A 266 19.98 -13.84 -12.41
C GLN A 266 20.57 -13.20 -11.14
N ARG A 267 20.79 -11.89 -11.17
CA ARG A 267 21.25 -11.12 -9.99
C ARG A 267 20.28 -11.22 -8.79
N LEU A 268 18.97 -11.22 -9.01
CA LEU A 268 17.99 -11.44 -7.94
C LEU A 268 18.05 -12.85 -7.38
N THR A 269 18.19 -13.85 -8.24
CA THR A 269 18.34 -15.26 -7.82
C THR A 269 19.52 -15.44 -6.88
N ARG A 270 20.69 -14.89 -7.22
CA ARG A 270 21.89 -14.91 -6.36
C ARG A 270 21.66 -14.21 -5.01
N LEU A 271 20.95 -13.09 -5.00
CA LEU A 271 20.62 -12.38 -3.75
C LEU A 271 19.64 -13.18 -2.87
N TYR A 272 18.66 -13.87 -3.45
CA TYR A 272 17.76 -14.74 -2.69
C TYR A 272 18.48 -15.95 -2.09
N GLN A 273 19.48 -16.51 -2.77
CA GLN A 273 20.35 -17.54 -2.20
C GLN A 273 21.11 -17.01 -0.98
N ARG A 274 21.65 -15.78 -1.03
CA ARG A 274 22.30 -15.12 0.12
C ARG A 274 21.33 -14.88 1.28
N VAL A 275 20.07 -14.48 0.99
CA VAL A 275 19.02 -14.35 2.01
C VAL A 275 18.82 -15.67 2.73
N LYS A 276 18.66 -16.79 1.98
CA LYS A 276 18.50 -18.13 2.54
C LYS A 276 19.70 -18.54 3.43
N HIS A 277 20.91 -18.22 2.99
CA HIS A 277 22.12 -18.48 3.75
C HIS A 277 22.13 -17.70 5.09
N TYR A 278 21.91 -16.39 5.06
CA TYR A 278 21.89 -15.57 6.29
C TYR A 278 20.74 -15.94 7.23
N GLN A 279 19.57 -16.31 6.71
CA GLN A 279 18.46 -16.81 7.53
C GLN A 279 18.83 -18.11 8.27
N ARG A 280 19.51 -19.06 7.59
CA ARG A 280 20.00 -20.28 8.22
C ARG A 280 21.02 -19.99 9.32
N MET A 281 21.96 -19.08 9.07
CA MET A 281 22.94 -18.66 10.09
C MET A 281 22.27 -18.04 11.32
N LEU A 282 21.28 -17.18 11.12
CA LEU A 282 20.52 -16.57 12.21
C LEU A 282 19.69 -17.60 12.99
N ALA A 283 19.09 -18.57 12.30
CA ALA A 283 18.33 -19.65 12.93
C ALA A 283 19.21 -20.48 13.85
N LYS A 284 20.39 -20.91 13.38
CA LYS A 284 21.36 -21.65 14.21
C LYS A 284 21.76 -20.87 15.47
N LYS A 285 21.98 -19.54 15.35
CA LYS A 285 22.37 -18.68 16.49
C LYS A 285 21.23 -18.39 17.48
N ARG A 286 19.97 -18.64 17.13
CA ARG A 286 18.80 -18.49 18.02
C ARG A 286 18.57 -19.70 18.91
N LEU A 287 19.13 -20.84 18.56
CA LEU A 287 18.99 -22.07 19.31
C LEU A 287 20.22 -22.26 20.20
N ILE A 288 20.02 -22.23 21.53
CA ILE A 288 21.03 -22.61 22.52
C ILE A 288 20.37 -23.71 23.34
N ASN A 289 20.98 -24.90 23.34
CA ASN A 289 20.47 -26.08 24.03
C ASN A 289 18.99 -26.40 23.71
N GLY A 290 18.60 -26.33 22.43
CA GLY A 290 17.23 -26.57 21.96
C GLY A 290 16.20 -25.50 22.31
N LYS A 291 16.52 -24.47 23.11
CA LYS A 291 15.62 -23.40 23.49
C LYS A 291 15.88 -22.12 22.70
N LYS A 292 14.82 -21.44 22.27
CA LYS A 292 14.92 -20.13 21.60
C LYS A 292 15.34 -19.05 22.61
N LYS A 293 16.51 -18.46 22.43
CA LYS A 293 16.95 -17.28 23.19
C LYS A 293 17.00 -16.03 22.31
N ALA A 294 16.70 -14.87 22.94
CA ALA A 294 16.94 -13.58 22.30
C ALA A 294 18.45 -13.38 22.15
N CYS A 295 18.95 -13.51 20.93
CA CYS A 295 20.40 -13.42 20.70
C CYS A 295 20.80 -11.96 20.46
N ARG A 296 21.63 -11.40 21.37
CA ARG A 296 22.19 -10.05 21.30
C ARG A 296 23.68 -10.03 20.96
N SER A 297 24.30 -11.18 20.62
CA SER A 297 25.73 -11.26 20.33
C SER A 297 26.12 -10.37 19.14
N HIS A 298 27.33 -9.82 19.17
CA HIS A 298 27.85 -8.98 18.09
C HIS A 298 27.77 -9.67 16.72
N ASN A 299 28.15 -10.93 16.64
CA ASN A 299 28.08 -11.73 15.42
C ASN A 299 26.63 -11.92 14.91
N TYR A 300 25.66 -12.11 15.81
CA TYR A 300 24.26 -12.17 15.41
C TYR A 300 23.80 -10.84 14.80
N GLN A 301 24.15 -9.74 15.42
CA GLN A 301 23.79 -8.39 14.93
C GLN A 301 24.43 -8.11 13.56
N GLN A 302 25.68 -8.50 13.37
CA GLN A 302 26.35 -8.37 12.07
C GLN A 302 25.66 -9.16 10.94
N ILE A 303 25.30 -10.43 11.21
CA ILE A 303 24.59 -11.23 10.21
C ILE A 303 23.20 -10.65 9.93
N ARG A 304 22.51 -10.19 10.96
CA ARG A 304 21.21 -9.50 10.81
C ARG A 304 21.35 -8.25 9.91
N MET A 305 22.39 -7.44 10.10
CA MET A 305 22.66 -6.29 9.23
C MET A 305 22.96 -6.70 7.78
N LYS A 306 23.75 -7.77 7.56
CA LYS A 306 24.02 -8.31 6.21
C LYS A 306 22.73 -8.77 5.53
N LEU A 307 21.85 -9.45 6.26
CA LEU A 307 20.54 -9.88 5.76
C LEU A 307 19.68 -8.67 5.36
N GLN A 308 19.58 -7.66 6.22
CA GLN A 308 18.80 -6.46 5.93
C GLN A 308 19.35 -5.67 4.72
N ARG A 309 20.69 -5.57 4.59
CA ARG A 309 21.32 -4.94 3.41
C ARG A 309 21.00 -5.72 2.13
N THR A 310 20.93 -7.05 2.20
CA THR A 310 20.60 -7.89 1.06
C THR A 310 19.12 -7.71 0.65
N TYR A 311 18.19 -7.68 1.60
CA TYR A 311 16.79 -7.37 1.29
C TYR A 311 16.62 -5.98 0.66
N ARG A 312 17.35 -4.98 1.12
CA ARG A 312 17.31 -3.64 0.51
C ARG A 312 17.81 -3.66 -0.94
N LYS A 313 18.89 -4.40 -1.22
CA LYS A 313 19.39 -4.56 -2.60
C LYS A 313 18.32 -5.21 -3.50
N ILE A 314 17.66 -6.26 -3.00
CA ILE A 314 16.55 -6.91 -3.72
C ILE A 314 15.44 -5.90 -4.01
N HIS A 315 14.96 -5.20 -2.98
CA HIS A 315 13.90 -4.20 -3.14
C HIS A 315 14.27 -3.11 -4.15
N ASN A 316 15.49 -2.58 -4.09
CA ASN A 316 15.94 -1.54 -5.02
C ASN A 316 15.98 -2.04 -6.47
N ILE A 317 16.46 -3.27 -6.71
CA ILE A 317 16.47 -3.85 -8.06
C ILE A 317 15.04 -4.07 -8.56
N GLN A 318 14.15 -4.58 -7.71
CA GLN A 318 12.76 -4.79 -8.06
C GLN A 318 12.03 -3.47 -8.37
N ALA A 319 12.26 -2.46 -7.54
CA ALA A 319 11.69 -1.13 -7.77
C ALA A 319 12.20 -0.51 -9.09
N ASP A 320 13.50 -0.59 -9.36
CA ASP A 320 14.11 -0.08 -10.60
C ASP A 320 13.55 -0.78 -11.83
N LEU A 321 13.45 -2.12 -11.80
CA LEU A 321 12.86 -2.90 -12.89
C LEU A 321 11.40 -2.47 -13.16
N MET A 322 10.59 -2.33 -12.11
CA MET A 322 9.20 -1.92 -12.27
C MET A 322 9.07 -0.47 -12.76
N GLN A 323 9.94 0.42 -12.30
CA GLN A 323 9.97 1.80 -12.78
C GLN A 323 10.32 1.87 -14.27
N LYS A 324 11.32 1.11 -14.71
CA LYS A 324 11.72 1.04 -16.12
C LYS A 324 10.62 0.46 -17.00
N PHE A 325 10.05 -0.68 -16.60
CA PHE A 325 9.01 -1.37 -17.35
C PHE A 325 7.74 -0.51 -17.46
N THR A 326 7.25 0.03 -16.35
CA THR A 326 6.04 0.86 -16.39
C THR A 326 6.25 2.19 -17.10
N THR A 327 7.49 2.74 -17.13
CA THR A 327 7.80 3.91 -17.95
C THR A 327 7.81 3.56 -19.45
N MET A 328 8.34 2.39 -19.81
CA MET A 328 8.28 1.88 -21.18
C MET A 328 6.83 1.74 -21.64
N LEU A 329 5.97 1.11 -20.82
CA LEU A 329 4.55 0.93 -21.15
C LEU A 329 3.87 2.27 -21.48
N VAL A 330 3.94 3.26 -20.58
CA VAL A 330 3.25 4.54 -20.80
C VAL A 330 3.85 5.36 -21.95
N LYS A 331 5.11 5.11 -22.33
CA LYS A 331 5.74 5.73 -23.51
C LYS A 331 5.28 5.10 -24.81
N GLN A 332 5.05 3.79 -24.84
CA GLN A 332 4.74 3.03 -26.05
C GLN A 332 3.25 2.93 -26.33
N TYR A 333 2.42 2.84 -25.26
CA TYR A 333 1.00 2.57 -25.39
C TYR A 333 0.13 3.71 -24.83
N ASN A 334 -0.98 3.97 -25.51
CA ASN A 334 -2.02 4.88 -25.04
C ASN A 334 -2.91 4.21 -23.98
N THR A 335 -3.31 2.98 -24.25
CA THR A 335 -4.15 2.19 -23.36
C THR A 335 -3.42 0.93 -22.90
N VAL A 336 -3.41 0.69 -21.59
CA VAL A 336 -2.82 -0.49 -20.95
C VAL A 336 -3.92 -1.26 -20.23
N VAL A 337 -4.08 -2.54 -20.54
CA VAL A 337 -5.06 -3.42 -19.89
C VAL A 337 -4.36 -4.38 -18.94
N ILE A 338 -4.80 -4.46 -17.70
CA ILE A 338 -4.22 -5.35 -16.67
C ILE A 338 -5.31 -6.16 -15.98
N GLU A 339 -4.99 -7.35 -15.49
CA GLU A 339 -5.91 -8.17 -14.69
C GLU A 339 -6.06 -7.65 -13.25
N ASP A 340 -7.22 -7.90 -12.60
CA ASP A 340 -7.39 -7.71 -11.15
C ASP A 340 -7.02 -8.99 -10.38
N LEU A 341 -5.72 -9.28 -10.28
CA LEU A 341 -5.25 -10.50 -9.61
C LEU A 341 -5.45 -10.44 -8.09
N ASN A 342 -6.13 -11.45 -7.53
CA ASN A 342 -6.22 -11.67 -6.09
C ASN A 342 -4.90 -12.29 -5.55
N VAL A 343 -3.84 -11.49 -5.48
CA VAL A 343 -2.52 -11.95 -5.02
C VAL A 343 -2.55 -12.53 -3.61
N LYS A 344 -3.48 -12.08 -2.76
CA LYS A 344 -3.64 -12.59 -1.39
C LYS A 344 -4.21 -14.01 -1.41
N GLY A 345 -5.27 -14.26 -2.16
CA GLY A 345 -5.85 -15.60 -2.35
C GLY A 345 -4.85 -16.57 -2.98
N MET A 346 -4.12 -16.12 -4.01
CA MET A 346 -3.07 -16.93 -4.65
C MET A 346 -1.93 -17.32 -3.69
N LYS A 347 -1.58 -16.46 -2.71
CA LYS A 347 -0.57 -16.80 -1.67
C LYS A 347 -1.10 -17.85 -0.69
N MET A 348 -2.38 -17.83 -0.40
CA MET A 348 -3.02 -18.77 0.55
C MET A 348 -3.15 -20.18 -0.04
N SER A 349 -3.26 -20.33 -1.36
CA SER A 349 -3.33 -21.63 -2.02
C SER A 349 -2.03 -22.46 -1.96
N HIS A 350 -0.96 -21.90 -1.41
CA HIS A 350 0.39 -22.50 -1.34
C HIS A 350 1.04 -22.89 -2.69
N ILE A 351 0.28 -22.85 -3.77
CA ILE A 351 0.76 -23.08 -5.14
C ILE A 351 1.63 -21.88 -5.53
N ALA A 352 2.89 -22.12 -5.86
CA ALA A 352 3.88 -21.10 -6.24
C ALA A 352 4.08 -19.94 -5.22
N SER A 353 3.77 -20.15 -3.93
CA SER A 353 3.81 -19.10 -2.89
C SER A 353 5.16 -18.38 -2.79
N LYS A 354 6.29 -19.08 -2.99
CA LYS A 354 7.63 -18.46 -3.06
C LYS A 354 7.79 -17.53 -4.26
N GLY A 355 7.28 -17.94 -5.42
CA GLY A 355 7.26 -17.13 -6.63
C GLY A 355 6.41 -15.89 -6.45
N LEU A 356 5.19 -16.06 -5.96
CA LEU A 356 4.25 -14.96 -5.69
C LEU A 356 4.77 -13.97 -4.64
N HIS A 357 5.51 -14.45 -3.63
CA HIS A 357 6.15 -13.55 -2.66
C HIS A 357 7.28 -12.71 -3.29
N ARG A 358 7.94 -13.24 -4.32
CA ARG A 358 8.97 -12.54 -5.10
C ARG A 358 8.39 -11.75 -6.26
N SER A 359 7.14 -12.03 -6.65
CA SER A 359 6.45 -11.31 -7.72
C SER A 359 6.32 -9.84 -7.37
N MET A 360 6.41 -9.00 -8.37
CA MET A 360 6.32 -7.55 -8.22
C MET A 360 4.91 -7.03 -8.56
N PHE A 361 3.88 -7.88 -8.49
CA PHE A 361 2.51 -7.55 -8.93
C PHE A 361 1.96 -6.29 -8.27
N GLY A 362 2.18 -6.14 -6.93
CA GLY A 362 1.75 -4.93 -6.22
C GLY A 362 2.52 -3.68 -6.64
N LEU A 363 3.85 -3.79 -6.79
CA LEU A 363 4.71 -2.68 -7.26
C LEU A 363 4.34 -2.27 -8.69
N PHE A 364 4.10 -3.26 -9.56
CA PHE A 364 3.66 -3.03 -10.93
C PHE A 364 2.33 -2.28 -10.96
N ARG A 365 1.28 -2.82 -10.30
CA ARG A 365 -0.05 -2.20 -10.28
C ARG A 365 0.01 -0.76 -9.79
N GLN A 366 0.71 -0.53 -8.68
CA GLN A 366 0.89 0.81 -8.15
C GLN A 366 1.60 1.74 -9.16
N ALA A 367 2.71 1.26 -9.75
CA ALA A 367 3.51 2.08 -10.65
C ALA A 367 2.79 2.39 -11.97
N VAL A 368 2.10 1.43 -12.59
CA VAL A 368 1.35 1.68 -13.82
C VAL A 368 0.17 2.61 -13.58
N THR A 369 -0.56 2.43 -12.47
CA THR A 369 -1.73 3.27 -12.15
C THR A 369 -1.35 4.75 -12.07
N TYR A 370 -0.35 5.12 -11.24
CA TYR A 370 -0.01 6.53 -11.11
C TYR A 370 0.67 7.09 -12.38
N LYS A 371 1.41 6.27 -13.13
CA LYS A 371 2.03 6.73 -14.38
C LYS A 371 1.01 6.94 -15.49
N CYS A 372 0.03 6.07 -15.65
CA CYS A 372 -1.08 6.31 -16.57
C CYS A 372 -1.78 7.63 -16.24
N GLN A 373 -2.05 7.88 -14.96
CA GLN A 373 -2.62 9.15 -14.50
C GLN A 373 -1.70 10.35 -14.81
N TRP A 374 -0.38 10.25 -14.55
CA TRP A 374 0.56 11.35 -14.78
C TRP A 374 0.73 11.69 -16.26
N TYR A 375 0.74 10.67 -17.11
CA TYR A 375 0.98 10.84 -18.56
C TYR A 375 -0.29 10.83 -19.40
N GLN A 376 -1.46 10.92 -18.74
CA GLN A 376 -2.78 10.93 -19.39
C GLN A 376 -2.96 9.73 -20.32
N ARG A 377 -2.53 8.55 -19.87
CA ARG A 377 -2.74 7.26 -20.52
C ARG A 377 -3.92 6.55 -19.88
N GLU A 378 -4.63 5.78 -20.65
CA GLU A 378 -5.73 4.99 -20.16
C GLU A 378 -5.24 3.71 -19.49
N LEU A 379 -5.83 3.36 -18.34
CA LEU A 379 -5.60 2.09 -17.66
C LEU A 379 -6.92 1.38 -17.46
N ILE A 380 -7.09 0.26 -18.16
CA ILE A 380 -8.24 -0.63 -17.99
C ILE A 380 -7.83 -1.76 -17.04
N VAL A 381 -8.64 -1.97 -15.99
CA VAL A 381 -8.48 -3.11 -15.08
C VAL A 381 -9.56 -4.12 -15.43
N ALA A 382 -9.17 -5.25 -15.97
CA ALA A 382 -10.09 -6.33 -16.31
C ALA A 382 -10.76 -6.88 -15.04
N ASN A 383 -12.01 -7.27 -15.17
CA ASN A 383 -12.74 -7.92 -14.09
C ASN A 383 -11.96 -9.14 -13.61
N ARG A 384 -12.04 -9.41 -12.30
CA ARG A 384 -11.31 -10.53 -11.67
C ARG A 384 -11.63 -11.89 -12.29
N PHE A 385 -12.84 -12.05 -12.77
CA PHE A 385 -13.33 -13.29 -13.35
C PHE A 385 -13.24 -13.33 -14.89
N TYR A 386 -12.72 -12.26 -15.49
CA TYR A 386 -12.50 -12.24 -16.94
C TYR A 386 -11.54 -13.38 -17.36
N PRO A 387 -11.96 -14.28 -18.24
CA PRO A 387 -11.23 -15.52 -18.53
C PRO A 387 -10.12 -15.31 -19.56
N SER A 388 -9.19 -14.38 -19.32
CA SER A 388 -8.11 -13.99 -20.25
C SER A 388 -7.35 -15.18 -20.84
N THR A 389 -7.03 -16.18 -20.00
CA THR A 389 -6.30 -17.39 -20.42
C THR A 389 -7.16 -18.49 -21.05
N GLN A 390 -8.48 -18.37 -20.98
CA GLN A 390 -9.43 -19.36 -21.53
C GLN A 390 -10.13 -18.86 -22.79
N ARG A 391 -10.15 -17.55 -23.02
CA ARG A 391 -10.82 -16.91 -24.16
C ARG A 391 -9.92 -16.91 -25.39
N CYS A 392 -10.47 -17.34 -26.53
CA CYS A 392 -9.79 -17.23 -27.81
C CYS A 392 -9.79 -15.75 -28.26
N PRO A 393 -8.63 -15.17 -28.55
CA PRO A 393 -8.57 -13.77 -28.99
C PRO A 393 -9.09 -13.54 -30.41
N TYR A 394 -9.29 -14.59 -31.21
CA TYR A 394 -9.72 -14.49 -32.60
C TYR A 394 -11.24 -14.72 -32.80
N CYS A 395 -11.82 -15.68 -32.09
CA CYS A 395 -13.24 -15.98 -32.24
C CYS A 395 -14.05 -15.75 -30.96
N GLY A 396 -13.42 -15.35 -29.86
CA GLY A 396 -14.10 -15.10 -28.59
C GLY A 396 -14.56 -16.34 -27.83
N ASN A 397 -14.38 -17.56 -28.37
CA ASN A 397 -14.80 -18.80 -27.72
C ASN A 397 -14.07 -18.98 -26.38
N ILE A 398 -14.81 -19.38 -25.34
CA ILE A 398 -14.30 -19.57 -23.98
C ILE A 398 -14.26 -21.06 -23.65
N LYS A 399 -13.10 -21.54 -23.26
CA LYS A 399 -12.90 -22.91 -22.80
C LYS A 399 -13.59 -23.16 -21.48
N THR A 400 -14.43 -24.17 -21.43
CA THR A 400 -15.19 -24.57 -20.24
C THR A 400 -15.00 -26.04 -19.94
N GLY A 401 -15.34 -26.50 -18.73
CA GLY A 401 -15.25 -27.91 -18.34
C GLY A 401 -13.86 -28.49 -18.56
N ASP A 402 -13.79 -29.63 -19.26
CA ASP A 402 -12.57 -30.41 -19.51
C ASP A 402 -11.63 -29.75 -20.53
N ASP A 403 -12.11 -28.76 -21.30
CA ASP A 403 -11.30 -28.04 -22.27
C ASP A 403 -10.47 -26.92 -21.64
N LYS A 404 -10.68 -26.63 -20.34
CA LYS A 404 -9.95 -25.57 -19.63
C LYS A 404 -8.44 -25.85 -19.57
N ILE A 405 -7.66 -24.80 -19.78
CA ILE A 405 -6.22 -24.85 -19.58
C ILE A 405 -5.93 -24.64 -18.09
N THR A 406 -5.23 -25.58 -17.50
CA THR A 406 -4.79 -25.54 -16.09
C THR A 406 -3.32 -25.11 -15.97
N LEU A 407 -2.81 -25.04 -14.74
CA LEU A 407 -1.37 -24.83 -14.48
C LEU A 407 -0.49 -25.97 -15.03
N TYR A 408 -1.08 -27.13 -15.32
CA TYR A 408 -0.41 -28.31 -15.85
C TYR A 408 -0.72 -28.56 -17.33
N GLY A 409 -1.39 -27.60 -17.98
CA GLY A 409 -1.90 -27.75 -19.35
C GLY A 409 -3.32 -28.31 -19.37
N ASN A 410 -3.72 -28.89 -20.50
CA ASN A 410 -4.99 -29.59 -20.66
C ASN A 410 -4.75 -31.10 -20.88
N LYS A 411 -5.29 -31.94 -19.99
CA LYS A 411 -5.10 -33.39 -20.05
C LYS A 411 -5.86 -34.05 -21.19
N LYS A 412 -7.10 -33.61 -21.49
CA LYS A 412 -7.94 -34.13 -22.55
C LYS A 412 -7.30 -34.00 -23.93
N HIS A 413 -6.66 -32.84 -24.16
CA HIS A 413 -6.06 -32.52 -25.46
C HIS A 413 -4.53 -32.64 -25.45
N HIS A 414 -3.93 -33.21 -24.39
CA HIS A 414 -2.48 -33.41 -24.26
C HIS A 414 -1.65 -32.15 -24.52
N THR A 415 -2.17 -30.95 -24.21
CA THR A 415 -1.47 -29.69 -24.43
C THR A 415 -0.66 -29.28 -23.21
N LEU A 416 0.49 -28.65 -23.43
CA LEU A 416 1.36 -28.14 -22.39
C LEU A 416 0.77 -26.89 -21.72
N HIS A 417 1.25 -26.57 -20.52
CA HIS A 417 0.78 -25.43 -19.73
C HIS A 417 1.03 -24.06 -20.38
N ASN A 418 1.95 -23.96 -21.32
CA ASN A 418 2.29 -22.73 -22.06
C ASN A 418 1.65 -22.69 -23.46
N GLN A 419 0.84 -23.67 -23.82
CA GLN A 419 0.17 -23.74 -25.13
C GLN A 419 -1.30 -23.34 -25.02
N TYR A 420 -1.77 -22.62 -26.02
CA TYR A 420 -3.17 -22.33 -26.27
C TYR A 420 -3.57 -22.89 -27.64
N ILE A 421 -4.63 -23.64 -27.72
CA ILE A 421 -5.18 -24.18 -28.98
C ILE A 421 -6.70 -23.91 -28.99
N CYS A 422 -7.20 -23.27 -30.04
CA CYS A 422 -8.64 -23.09 -30.21
C CYS A 422 -9.28 -24.32 -30.83
N TYR A 423 -10.35 -24.85 -30.22
CA TYR A 423 -11.08 -26.01 -30.71
C TYR A 423 -12.43 -25.66 -31.39
N ASN A 424 -12.70 -24.37 -31.62
CA ASN A 424 -13.86 -23.94 -32.39
C ASN A 424 -13.57 -24.05 -33.88
N PRO A 425 -14.28 -24.93 -34.64
CA PRO A 425 -14.05 -25.11 -36.08
C PRO A 425 -14.24 -23.84 -36.92
N ALA A 426 -15.09 -22.92 -36.45
CA ALA A 426 -15.32 -21.63 -37.12
C ALA A 426 -14.21 -20.60 -36.87
N CYS A 427 -13.17 -20.94 -36.10
CA CYS A 427 -12.07 -20.03 -35.80
C CYS A 427 -11.02 -20.06 -36.90
N SER A 428 -10.54 -18.88 -37.34
CA SER A 428 -9.43 -18.76 -38.29
C SER A 428 -8.13 -19.43 -37.79
N HIS A 429 -7.99 -19.63 -36.47
CA HIS A 429 -6.85 -20.28 -35.82
C HIS A 429 -7.24 -21.64 -35.20
N TYR A 430 -8.17 -22.36 -35.83
CA TYR A 430 -8.58 -23.68 -35.42
C TYR A 430 -7.39 -24.65 -35.38
N LEU A 431 -7.22 -25.34 -34.25
CA LEU A 431 -6.14 -26.31 -33.97
C LEU A 431 -4.69 -25.76 -34.09
N GLN A 432 -4.51 -24.46 -34.28
CA GLN A 432 -3.17 -23.88 -34.27
C GLN A 432 -2.65 -23.72 -32.85
N VAL A 433 -1.39 -24.15 -32.63
CA VAL A 433 -0.70 -24.00 -31.35
C VAL A 433 -0.19 -22.56 -31.22
N GLN A 434 -0.58 -21.88 -30.16
CA GLN A 434 -0.16 -20.52 -29.82
C GLN A 434 0.48 -20.48 -28.44
N ASP A 435 1.29 -19.45 -28.17
CA ASP A 435 1.75 -19.18 -26.79
C ASP A 435 0.56 -18.71 -25.96
N ARG A 436 0.33 -19.37 -24.80
CA ARG A 436 -0.81 -19.08 -23.93
C ARG A 436 -0.75 -17.68 -23.34
N ASP A 437 0.44 -17.22 -22.93
CA ASP A 437 0.63 -15.92 -22.32
C ASP A 437 0.41 -14.80 -23.35
N TYR A 438 0.82 -15.03 -24.61
CA TYR A 438 0.53 -14.10 -25.71
C TYR A 438 -0.96 -14.07 -26.05
N SER A 439 -1.62 -15.24 -26.09
CA SER A 439 -3.06 -15.32 -26.30
C SER A 439 -3.85 -14.60 -25.20
N ALA A 440 -3.39 -14.68 -23.94
CA ALA A 440 -3.98 -13.95 -22.84
C ALA A 440 -3.81 -12.41 -23.00
N VAL A 441 -2.65 -11.96 -23.48
CA VAL A 441 -2.42 -10.54 -23.78
C VAL A 441 -3.38 -10.03 -24.85
N MET A 442 -3.57 -10.79 -25.91
CA MET A 442 -4.52 -10.47 -26.98
C MET A 442 -5.97 -10.43 -26.47
N ALA A 443 -6.37 -11.41 -25.65
CA ALA A 443 -7.70 -11.45 -25.06
C ALA A 443 -7.94 -10.28 -24.09
N LEU A 444 -6.92 -9.85 -23.33
CA LEU A 444 -7.01 -8.64 -22.51
C LEU A 444 -7.13 -7.38 -23.37
N ASN A 445 -6.40 -7.33 -24.49
CA ASN A 445 -6.43 -6.18 -25.39
C ASN A 445 -7.81 -6.03 -26.09
N ASP A 446 -8.57 -7.10 -26.24
CA ASP A 446 -9.95 -7.04 -26.76
C ASP A 446 -10.87 -6.16 -25.89
N LEU A 447 -10.58 -5.99 -24.60
CA LEU A 447 -11.35 -5.12 -23.71
C LEU A 447 -11.28 -3.63 -24.09
N VAL A 448 -10.30 -3.24 -24.90
CA VAL A 448 -10.22 -1.88 -25.44
C VAL A 448 -11.29 -1.65 -26.52
N LYS A 449 -11.54 -2.68 -27.34
CA LYS A 449 -12.53 -2.64 -28.43
C LYS A 449 -13.93 -2.99 -27.93
N HIS A 450 -14.01 -3.85 -26.92
CA HIS A 450 -15.24 -4.44 -26.37
C HIS A 450 -15.31 -4.23 -24.85
N PRO A 451 -15.51 -2.97 -24.35
CA PRO A 451 -15.58 -2.69 -22.92
C PRO A 451 -16.73 -3.44 -22.20
N GLU A 452 -17.80 -3.77 -22.90
CA GLU A 452 -18.94 -4.54 -22.41
C GLU A 452 -18.53 -5.91 -21.86
N LEU A 453 -17.50 -6.53 -22.42
CA LEU A 453 -16.98 -7.81 -21.94
C LEU A 453 -16.42 -7.73 -20.51
N ASN A 454 -16.03 -6.55 -20.05
CA ASN A 454 -15.54 -6.36 -18.69
C ASN A 454 -16.65 -6.42 -17.64
N HIS A 455 -17.90 -6.22 -18.03
CA HIS A 455 -19.09 -6.25 -17.18
C HIS A 455 -19.87 -7.55 -17.27
N ALA A 456 -19.52 -8.42 -18.22
CA ALA A 456 -20.20 -9.69 -18.47
C ALA A 456 -19.85 -10.79 -17.44
N TYR A 457 -18.90 -10.52 -16.52
CA TYR A 457 -18.38 -11.51 -15.54
C TYR A 457 -18.52 -10.99 -14.08
#